data_fc92bf77d3ecfc4fa096090c384b976a
#
_entry.id   fc92bf77d3ecfc4fa096090c384b976a
#
_cell.length_a   1.000
_cell.length_b   1.000
_cell.length_c   1.000
_cell.angle_alpha   90.00
_cell.angle_beta   90.00
_cell.angle_gamma   90.00
#
_symmetry.space_group_name_H-M   'P 1'
#
loop_
_entity.id
_entity.type
_entity.pdbx_description
1 polymer ?
#
loop_
_entity_poly.entity_id
_entity_poly.type
_entity_poly.pdbx_seq_one_letter_code
_entity_poly.pdbx_strand_id
1 'polypeptide(L)'
;LKKFVFLISFSLIFLASCSQVIAMHNKGLEKSISSALEKNSVTEIDLNSLTGFDWDKAYLITPYTDQETINKQLGVKFKDPTNMAYRDDIYLLVFLVKNEVVQYVKIPTKFGSLMHGNKDGITPSNAIIKIHKK
;
A
#
# COMPACT_ATOMS: atom_id res chain seq x y z
N LEU A 1 37.91 -5.90 -42.84
CA LEU A 1 37.66 -6.98 -42.37
C LEU A 1 37.38 -7.14 -40.99
N LYS A 2 38.12 -6.73 -40.18
CA LYS A 2 37.92 -6.95 -38.85
C LYS A 2 37.00 -6.07 -38.22
N LYS A 3 36.42 -5.24 -38.93
CA LYS A 3 35.70 -4.28 -38.24
C LYS A 3 34.44 -4.78 -37.67
N PHE A 4 33.97 -5.82 -38.04
CA PHE A 4 32.67 -6.12 -37.59
C PHE A 4 32.65 -6.76 -36.28
N VAL A 5 33.72 -7.00 -35.84
CA VAL A 5 33.71 -7.71 -34.68
C VAL A 5 33.02 -7.13 -33.52
N PHE A 6 33.08 -5.88 -33.34
CA PHE A 6 32.64 -5.40 -32.12
C PHE A 6 31.20 -5.19 -32.08
N LEU A 7 30.57 -5.34 -33.09
CA LEU A 7 29.23 -5.12 -33.02
C LEU A 7 28.54 -6.00 -32.13
N ILE A 8 29.01 -7.11 -31.96
CA ILE A 8 28.32 -8.02 -31.24
C ILE A 8 28.23 -7.77 -29.83
N SER A 9 29.20 -7.23 -29.32
CA SER A 9 29.25 -7.14 -27.90
C SER A 9 28.19 -6.26 -27.36
N PHE A 10 27.57 -5.53 -28.21
CA PHE A 10 26.74 -4.59 -27.70
C PHE A 10 25.44 -5.05 -27.27
N SER A 11 24.98 -6.03 -27.89
CA SER A 11 23.64 -6.40 -27.66
C SER A 11 23.35 -6.96 -26.33
N LEU A 12 24.33 -7.13 -25.57
CA LEU A 12 24.08 -7.80 -24.38
C LEU A 12 23.65 -7.05 -23.27
N ILE A 13 23.57 -5.84 -23.39
CA ILE A 13 23.40 -5.09 -22.24
C ILE A 13 22.04 -4.92 -21.79
N PHE A 14 21.16 -5.55 -22.38
CA PHE A 14 19.87 -5.43 -21.90
C PHE A 14 19.59 -6.34 -20.81
N LEU A 15 20.28 -6.25 -19.84
CA LEU A 15 19.89 -6.87 -18.68
C LEU A 15 18.77 -6.08 -18.16
N ALA A 16 17.66 -6.48 -18.48
CA ALA A 16 16.51 -5.92 -17.90
C ALA A 16 16.67 -6.00 -16.42
N SER A 17 16.90 -4.93 -15.85
CA SER A 17 16.90 -4.86 -14.44
C SER A 17 15.46 -5.10 -14.02
N CYS A 18 15.20 -6.25 -13.59
CA CYS A 18 14.00 -6.49 -12.85
C CYS A 18 14.18 -5.83 -11.52
N SER A 19 14.04 -4.55 -11.51
CA SER A 19 14.03 -3.87 -10.25
C SER A 19 12.64 -4.11 -9.69
N GLN A 20 12.56 -4.99 -8.74
CA GLN A 20 11.36 -5.13 -7.97
C GLN A 20 11.20 -3.84 -7.18
N VAL A 21 10.12 -3.15 -7.42
CA VAL A 21 9.79 -1.99 -6.64
C VAL A 21 9.41 -2.50 -5.26
N ILE A 22 10.21 -2.16 -4.29
CA ILE A 22 9.93 -2.52 -2.91
C ILE A 22 9.07 -1.40 -2.35
N ALA A 23 7.90 -1.76 -1.84
CA ALA A 23 7.01 -0.79 -1.24
C ALA A 23 7.65 -0.19 0.00
N MET A 24 7.55 1.12 0.15
CA MET A 24 8.12 1.82 1.28
C MET A 24 7.17 1.81 2.48
N HIS A 25 7.71 1.47 3.65
CA HIS A 25 6.96 1.61 4.89
C HIS A 25 6.94 3.09 5.29
N ASN A 26 5.82 3.76 5.13
CA ASN A 26 5.72 5.18 5.43
C ASN A 26 5.40 5.41 6.91
N LYS A 27 6.45 5.48 7.71
CA LYS A 27 6.30 5.63 9.16
C LYS A 27 5.76 7.00 9.56
N GLY A 28 6.03 8.02 8.77
CA GLY A 28 5.50 9.35 9.05
C GLY A 28 3.99 9.42 8.89
N LEU A 29 3.47 8.85 7.80
CA LEU A 29 2.04 8.77 7.59
C LEU A 29 1.38 7.89 8.65
N GLU A 30 1.98 6.77 8.98
CA GLU A 30 1.49 5.87 10.01
C GLU A 30 1.32 6.61 11.35
N LYS A 31 2.30 7.43 11.71
CA LYS A 31 2.24 8.22 12.94
C LYS A 31 1.15 9.29 12.85
N SER A 32 0.99 9.93 11.71
CA SER A 32 -0.05 10.94 11.53
C SER A 32 -1.45 10.35 11.65
N ILE A 33 -1.65 9.17 11.08
CA ILE A 33 -2.94 8.47 11.18
C ILE A 33 -3.20 8.08 12.64
N SER A 34 -2.22 7.50 13.31
CA SER A 34 -2.39 7.10 14.71
C SER A 34 -2.70 8.29 15.60
N SER A 35 -2.00 9.40 15.39
CA SER A 35 -2.25 10.62 16.16
C SER A 35 -3.66 11.15 15.95
N ALA A 36 -4.17 11.07 14.72
CA ALA A 36 -5.54 11.49 14.45
C ALA A 36 -6.54 10.56 15.14
N LEU A 37 -6.29 9.26 15.12
CA LEU A 37 -7.20 8.29 15.69
C LEU A 37 -7.20 8.26 17.22
N GLU A 38 -6.16 8.78 17.83
CA GLU A 38 -6.14 8.88 19.30
C GLU A 38 -7.20 9.84 19.83
N LYS A 39 -7.66 10.75 19.00
CA LYS A 39 -8.69 11.69 19.41
C LYS A 39 -10.05 11.00 19.37
N ASN A 40 -10.72 10.93 20.51
CA ASN A 40 -11.99 10.24 20.60
C ASN A 40 -13.09 10.85 19.72
N SER A 41 -12.97 12.11 19.38
CA SER A 41 -13.96 12.79 18.54
C SER A 41 -13.82 12.47 17.05
N VAL A 42 -12.72 11.84 16.63
CA VAL A 42 -12.48 11.57 15.22
C VAL A 42 -13.25 10.31 14.83
N THR A 43 -14.14 10.43 13.85
CA THR A 43 -14.93 9.31 13.34
C THR A 43 -14.62 8.99 11.89
N GLU A 44 -13.73 9.75 11.26
CA GLU A 44 -13.29 9.47 9.90
C GLU A 44 -11.93 10.10 9.66
N ILE A 45 -11.22 9.55 8.67
CA ILE A 45 -9.91 10.04 8.27
C ILE A 45 -9.99 10.35 6.78
N ASP A 46 -9.53 11.55 6.40
CA ASP A 46 -9.39 11.89 5.00
C ASP A 46 -7.93 11.66 4.59
N LEU A 47 -7.71 10.64 3.79
CA LEU A 47 -6.36 10.30 3.36
C LEU A 47 -5.70 11.43 2.56
N ASN A 48 -6.48 12.21 1.81
CA ASN A 48 -5.90 13.31 1.05
C ASN A 48 -5.27 14.37 1.93
N SER A 49 -5.78 14.57 3.12
CA SER A 49 -5.23 15.58 4.01
C SER A 49 -3.96 15.11 4.72
N LEU A 50 -3.71 13.81 4.70
CA LEU A 50 -2.58 13.22 5.41
C LEU A 50 -1.46 12.74 4.50
N THR A 51 -1.77 12.45 3.23
CA THR A 51 -0.76 11.97 2.30
C THR A 51 -0.09 13.14 1.61
N GLY A 52 1.25 13.14 1.60
CA GLY A 52 2.01 14.15 0.89
C GLY A 52 2.65 13.60 -0.37
N PHE A 53 2.11 12.55 -0.94
CA PHE A 53 2.65 11.90 -2.12
C PHE A 53 1.52 11.53 -3.08
N ASP A 54 1.86 11.25 -4.32
CA ASP A 54 0.88 10.86 -5.33
C ASP A 54 0.50 9.40 -5.16
N TRP A 55 -0.77 9.11 -5.25
CA TRP A 55 -1.30 7.75 -5.26
C TRP A 55 -2.61 7.76 -6.04
N ASP A 56 -2.94 6.64 -6.67
CA ASP A 56 -4.19 6.56 -7.42
C ASP A 56 -5.16 5.55 -6.84
N LYS A 57 -4.70 4.58 -6.07
CA LYS A 57 -5.54 3.63 -5.36
C LYS A 57 -4.95 3.25 -4.04
N ALA A 58 -5.81 2.94 -3.09
CA ALA A 58 -5.39 2.37 -1.82
C ALA A 58 -6.36 1.26 -1.43
N TYR A 59 -5.87 0.29 -0.67
CA TYR A 59 -6.68 -0.82 -0.19
C TYR A 59 -6.44 -1.01 1.30
N LEU A 60 -7.54 -1.20 2.01
CA LEU A 60 -7.50 -1.47 3.43
C LEU A 60 -7.60 -2.98 3.63
N ILE A 61 -6.50 -3.58 4.08
CA ILE A 61 -6.44 -5.01 4.30
C ILE A 61 -6.77 -5.29 5.76
N THR A 62 -7.74 -6.14 5.99
CA THR A 62 -8.20 -6.45 7.34
C THR A 62 -7.37 -7.56 7.98
N PRO A 63 -7.42 -7.67 9.33
CA PRO A 63 -6.73 -8.77 10.01
C PRO A 63 -7.07 -10.16 9.47
N TYR A 64 -6.12 -11.06 9.58
CA TYR A 64 -6.26 -12.45 9.15
C TYR A 64 -6.51 -12.63 7.65
N THR A 65 -6.03 -11.70 6.84
CA THR A 65 -6.12 -11.84 5.38
C THR A 65 -4.84 -12.49 4.86
N ASP A 66 -4.98 -13.61 4.18
CA ASP A 66 -3.81 -14.33 3.68
C ASP A 66 -3.22 -13.70 2.42
N GLN A 67 -2.03 -14.12 2.06
CA GLN A 67 -1.28 -13.53 0.95
C GLN A 67 -2.01 -13.64 -0.39
N GLU A 68 -2.67 -14.76 -0.63
CA GLU A 68 -3.38 -14.95 -1.88
C GLU A 68 -4.56 -13.99 -1.99
N THR A 69 -5.29 -13.81 -0.91
CA THR A 69 -6.42 -12.87 -0.86
C THR A 69 -5.96 -11.43 -1.02
N ILE A 70 -4.83 -11.08 -0.40
CA ILE A 70 -4.25 -9.75 -0.58
C ILE A 70 -3.95 -9.50 -2.05
N ASN A 71 -3.29 -10.43 -2.73
CA ASN A 71 -2.96 -10.27 -4.13
C ASN A 71 -4.21 -10.15 -5.00
N LYS A 72 -5.25 -10.90 -4.68
CA LYS A 72 -6.52 -10.79 -5.42
C LYS A 72 -7.17 -9.44 -5.20
N GLN A 73 -7.17 -8.95 -3.97
CA GLN A 73 -7.75 -7.66 -3.65
C GLN A 73 -7.02 -6.53 -4.34
N LEU A 74 -5.70 -6.56 -4.36
CA LEU A 74 -4.90 -5.53 -4.99
C LEU A 74 -4.89 -5.63 -6.51
N GLY A 75 -5.13 -6.81 -7.06
CA GLY A 75 -4.99 -7.05 -8.49
C GLY A 75 -3.55 -7.17 -8.96
N VAL A 76 -2.60 -7.18 -8.04
CA VAL A 76 -1.17 -7.32 -8.34
C VAL A 76 -0.50 -8.15 -7.26
N LYS A 77 0.67 -8.68 -7.55
CA LYS A 77 1.43 -9.41 -6.55
C LYS A 77 2.12 -8.42 -5.62
N PHE A 78 1.95 -8.64 -4.34
CA PHE A 78 2.58 -7.82 -3.33
C PHE A 78 2.93 -8.73 -2.15
N LYS A 79 4.20 -8.82 -1.83
CA LYS A 79 4.61 -9.62 -0.69
C LYS A 79 4.39 -8.83 0.58
N ASP A 80 3.42 -9.25 1.38
CA ASP A 80 3.08 -8.60 2.63
C ASP A 80 4.22 -8.72 3.63
N PRO A 81 4.83 -7.60 4.03
CA PRO A 81 5.93 -7.65 4.99
C PRO A 81 5.45 -7.73 6.43
N THR A 82 4.13 -7.67 6.68
CA THR A 82 3.58 -7.56 8.00
C THR A 82 2.93 -8.83 8.53
N ASN A 83 2.80 -9.84 7.65
CA ASN A 83 2.25 -11.15 8.05
C ASN A 83 0.78 -11.06 8.51
N MET A 84 -0.05 -10.38 7.71
CA MET A 84 -1.46 -10.16 8.04
C MET A 84 -2.25 -11.44 8.26
N ALA A 85 -1.84 -12.55 7.65
CA ALA A 85 -2.55 -13.80 7.80
C ALA A 85 -2.65 -14.27 9.26
N TYR A 86 -1.71 -13.83 10.09
CA TYR A 86 -1.59 -14.35 11.45
C TYR A 86 -1.67 -13.29 12.54
N ARG A 87 -2.20 -12.13 12.22
CA ARG A 87 -2.27 -11.07 13.23
C ARG A 87 -3.59 -10.32 13.18
N ASP A 88 -4.01 -9.80 14.34
CA ASP A 88 -5.25 -9.07 14.50
C ASP A 88 -5.06 -7.67 15.09
N ASP A 89 -3.83 -7.26 15.26
CA ASP A 89 -3.51 -6.01 15.94
C ASP A 89 -3.40 -4.79 15.03
N ILE A 90 -3.41 -5.00 13.71
CA ILE A 90 -3.32 -3.91 12.75
C ILE A 90 -4.22 -4.15 11.53
N TYR A 91 -4.58 -3.05 10.87
CA TYR A 91 -4.99 -3.03 9.48
C TYR A 91 -3.75 -2.67 8.66
N LEU A 92 -3.68 -3.17 7.45
CA LEU A 92 -2.62 -2.78 6.53
C LEU A 92 -3.24 -1.91 5.43
N LEU A 93 -2.78 -0.68 5.30
CA LEU A 93 -3.24 0.22 4.24
C LEU A 93 -2.15 0.30 3.19
N VAL A 94 -2.48 -0.06 1.96
CA VAL A 94 -1.52 -0.18 0.87
C VAL A 94 -1.88 0.82 -0.22
N PHE A 95 -0.89 1.58 -0.68
CA PHE A 95 -1.08 2.59 -1.72
C PHE A 95 -0.44 2.16 -3.02
N LEU A 96 -1.15 2.35 -4.13
CA LEU A 96 -0.69 2.00 -5.46
C LEU A 96 -0.63 3.22 -6.36
N VAL A 97 0.32 3.18 -7.28
CA VAL A 97 0.40 4.12 -8.40
C VAL A 97 0.55 3.27 -9.66
N LYS A 98 -0.37 3.42 -10.62
CA LYS A 98 -0.33 2.66 -11.88
C LYS A 98 -0.17 1.16 -11.66
N ASN A 99 -0.97 0.63 -10.76
CA ASN A 99 -0.99 -0.79 -10.42
C ASN A 99 0.30 -1.33 -9.78
N GLU A 100 1.11 -0.46 -9.22
CA GLU A 100 2.27 -0.89 -8.46
C GLU A 100 2.14 -0.42 -7.02
N VAL A 101 2.40 -1.30 -6.08
CA VAL A 101 2.37 -0.94 -4.67
C VAL A 101 3.60 -0.10 -4.37
N VAL A 102 3.39 1.12 -3.92
CA VAL A 102 4.49 2.05 -3.67
C VAL A 102 4.73 2.30 -2.18
N GLN A 103 3.68 2.27 -1.39
CA GLN A 103 3.80 2.53 0.05
C GLN A 103 2.79 1.73 0.84
N TYR A 104 3.07 1.49 2.10
CA TYR A 104 2.13 0.89 3.02
C TYR A 104 2.29 1.49 4.41
N VAL A 105 1.22 1.41 5.20
CA VAL A 105 1.23 1.80 6.61
C VAL A 105 0.44 0.77 7.42
N LYS A 106 0.77 0.67 8.69
CA LYS A 106 0.09 -0.20 9.64
C LYS A 106 -0.77 0.67 10.55
N ILE A 107 -2.04 0.35 10.69
CA ILE A 107 -2.95 1.11 11.53
C ILE A 107 -3.43 0.21 12.66
N PRO A 108 -3.16 0.55 13.92
CA PRO A 108 -3.58 -0.30 15.03
C PRO A 108 -5.09 -0.51 15.10
N THR A 109 -5.52 -1.74 15.34
CA THR A 109 -6.94 -2.06 15.48
C THR A 109 -7.52 -1.56 16.80
N LYS A 110 -6.67 -1.20 17.74
CA LYS A 110 -7.13 -0.75 19.06
C LYS A 110 -7.98 0.52 19.01
N PHE A 111 -7.88 1.29 17.95
CA PHE A 111 -8.66 2.52 17.84
C PHE A 111 -10.11 2.30 17.43
N GLY A 112 -10.43 1.15 16.86
CA GLY A 112 -11.78 0.83 16.41
C GLY A 112 -11.76 0.12 15.08
N SER A 113 -12.96 -0.06 14.52
CA SER A 113 -13.12 -0.72 13.23
C SER A 113 -13.07 0.31 12.10
N LEU A 114 -12.17 0.09 11.14
CA LEU A 114 -12.04 0.95 9.98
C LEU A 114 -12.88 0.41 8.84
N MET A 115 -13.55 1.28 8.12
CA MET A 115 -14.44 0.89 7.03
C MET A 115 -14.32 1.85 5.86
N HIS A 116 -14.38 1.29 4.66
CA HIS A 116 -14.51 2.06 3.44
C HIS A 116 -15.55 1.36 2.56
N GLY A 117 -16.48 2.14 2.04
CA GLY A 117 -17.63 1.57 1.34
C GLY A 117 -17.38 1.03 -0.06
N ASN A 118 -16.19 1.26 -0.63
CA ASN A 118 -15.92 0.84 -1.99
C ASN A 118 -15.01 -0.37 -2.02
N LYS A 119 -15.53 -1.50 -2.50
CA LYS A 119 -14.75 -2.73 -2.58
C LYS A 119 -13.68 -2.70 -3.65
N ASP A 120 -13.81 -1.80 -4.62
CA ASP A 120 -12.84 -1.71 -5.71
C ASP A 120 -11.65 -0.83 -5.36
N GLY A 121 -11.53 -0.46 -4.11
CA GLY A 121 -10.41 0.32 -3.62
C GLY A 121 -10.78 1.75 -3.29
N ILE A 122 -9.89 2.39 -2.59
CA ILE A 122 -10.02 3.78 -2.18
C ILE A 122 -9.31 4.63 -3.24
N THR A 123 -9.95 5.72 -3.66
CA THR A 123 -9.35 6.63 -4.65
C THR A 123 -9.23 8.02 -4.06
N PRO A 124 -8.38 8.89 -4.63
CA PRO A 124 -8.31 10.27 -4.14
C PRO A 124 -9.62 11.03 -4.19
N SER A 125 -10.54 10.65 -5.09
CA SER A 125 -11.86 11.29 -5.14
C SER A 125 -12.80 10.77 -4.06
N ASN A 126 -12.45 9.68 -3.39
CA ASN A 126 -13.28 9.10 -2.33
C ASN A 126 -12.35 8.51 -1.28
N ALA A 127 -11.63 9.38 -0.59
CA ALA A 127 -10.52 9.01 0.27
C ALA A 127 -10.86 9.01 1.77
N ILE A 128 -12.14 8.93 2.12
CA ILE A 128 -12.55 8.95 3.51
C ILE A 128 -12.67 7.54 4.05
N ILE A 129 -11.95 7.24 5.11
CA ILE A 129 -12.09 6.00 5.84
C ILE A 129 -12.87 6.31 7.11
N LYS A 130 -13.94 5.61 7.34
CA LYS A 130 -14.75 5.80 8.54
C LYS A 130 -14.24 4.90 9.65
N ILE A 131 -14.36 5.37 10.88
CA ILE A 131 -13.95 4.58 12.02
C ILE A 131 -15.11 4.47 13.01
N HIS A 132 -15.37 3.24 13.42
CA HIS A 132 -16.32 2.96 14.46
C HIS A 132 -15.53 2.68 15.72
N LYS A 133 -15.53 3.65 16.63
CA LYS A 133 -14.75 3.55 17.86
C LYS A 133 -15.28 2.46 18.77
N LYS A 134 -14.39 1.86 19.50
CA LYS A 134 -14.77 0.88 20.51
C LYS A 134 -15.21 1.58 21.78
#